data_75eb162b55dbb4a64967158295b5ec17
#
_entry.id   75eb162b55dbb4a64967158295b5ec17
#
_cell.length_a   1.000
_cell.length_b   1.000
_cell.length_c   1.000
_cell.angle_alpha   90.00
_cell.angle_beta   90.00
_cell.angle_gamma   90.00
#
_symmetry.space_group_name_H-M   'P 1'
#
loop_
_entity.id
_entity.type
_entity.pdbx_description
1 polymer ?
#
loop_
_entity_poly.entity_id
_entity_poly.type
_entity_poly.pdbx_seq_one_letter_code
_entity_poly.pdbx_strand_id
1 'polypeptide(L)'
;SNKEDRILIRTSTENKNESNGERIFKTGDFVVYPTHGVGKVTGLEQETIAGSLLKLVVVTFENDRMTLRVPINKMETSGLRKVSSQKIMDDAVTTLKGRARIKRTMWSRRAQEYEDKINSGDPLLIAEVVRDLHRNVGQPDQSFSERQIYEAALERLAGEFAAVEKIEKDQATEKLEAVLKAA
;
A
#
# COMPACT_ATOMS: atom_id res chain seq x y z
N SER A 1 25.22 -11.62 -10.41
CA SER A 1 24.52 -10.47 -9.83
C SER A 1 24.60 -9.31 -10.82
N ASN A 2 23.56 -9.13 -11.56
CA ASN A 2 23.54 -8.18 -12.65
C ASN A 2 23.39 -6.75 -12.13
N LYS A 3 24.42 -5.95 -12.40
CA LYS A 3 24.38 -4.48 -12.18
C LYS A 3 23.32 -3.79 -13.05
N GLU A 4 22.75 -4.49 -14.00
CA GLU A 4 21.80 -3.95 -14.98
C GLU A 4 20.38 -3.79 -14.43
N ASP A 5 20.07 -4.44 -13.30
CA ASP A 5 18.73 -4.42 -12.71
C ASP A 5 18.53 -3.33 -11.64
N ARG A 6 19.49 -2.43 -11.48
CA ARG A 6 19.39 -1.37 -10.48
C ARG A 6 19.14 -0.02 -11.14
N ILE A 7 18.06 0.61 -10.76
CA ILE A 7 17.79 2.01 -11.12
C ILE A 7 18.07 2.90 -9.93
N LEU A 8 18.98 3.86 -10.12
CA LEU A 8 19.24 4.94 -9.19
C LEU A 8 18.27 6.07 -9.48
N ILE A 9 17.36 6.35 -8.55
CA ILE A 9 16.45 7.48 -8.63
C ILE A 9 17.00 8.58 -7.72
N ARG A 10 17.42 9.68 -8.34
CA ARG A 10 17.76 10.88 -7.59
C ARG A 10 16.49 11.66 -7.33
N THR A 11 16.12 11.82 -6.07
CA THR A 11 15.03 12.66 -5.66
C THR A 11 15.51 14.11 -5.66
N SER A 12 14.89 14.95 -6.48
CA SER A 12 15.21 16.38 -6.57
C SER A 12 14.46 17.21 -5.54
N THR A 13 14.23 16.72 -4.35
CA THR A 13 13.70 17.54 -3.27
C THR A 13 14.84 18.16 -2.50
N GLU A 14 15.08 19.44 -2.78
CA GLU A 14 15.94 20.30 -1.97
C GLU A 14 15.36 20.48 -0.55
N ASN A 15 15.41 19.43 0.24
CA ASN A 15 15.33 19.56 1.69
C ASN A 15 16.75 19.39 2.23
N LYS A 16 17.34 20.51 2.61
CA LYS A 16 18.74 20.66 3.00
C LYS A 16 19.19 19.85 4.21
N ASN A 17 18.39 18.93 4.74
CA ASN A 17 18.70 18.17 5.96
C ASN A 17 18.50 16.66 5.89
N GLU A 18 18.09 16.13 4.74
CA GLU A 18 18.09 14.68 4.56
C GLU A 18 19.16 14.32 3.55
N SER A 19 20.08 13.45 3.97
CA SER A 19 21.05 12.84 3.07
C SER A 19 20.36 12.45 1.77
N ASN A 20 20.91 12.86 0.63
CA ASN A 20 20.48 12.49 -0.72
C ASN A 20 20.35 10.96 -0.82
N GLY A 21 19.23 10.41 -0.33
CA GLY A 21 18.92 9.00 -0.42
C GLY A 21 18.58 8.64 -1.84
N GLU A 22 19.54 8.11 -2.57
CA GLU A 22 19.25 7.48 -3.85
C GLU A 22 18.32 6.31 -3.62
N ARG A 23 17.07 6.40 -4.10
CA ARG A 23 16.13 5.28 -4.07
C ARG A 23 16.49 4.32 -5.18
N ILE A 24 16.93 3.12 -4.81
CA ILE A 24 17.26 2.06 -5.74
C ILE A 24 16.09 1.07 -5.77
N PHE A 25 15.43 0.93 -6.93
CA PHE A 25 14.47 -0.14 -7.19
C PHE A 25 15.14 -1.19 -8.06
N LYS A 26 14.98 -2.45 -7.69
CA LYS A 26 15.50 -3.59 -8.44
C LYS A 26 14.41 -4.63 -8.66
N THR A 27 14.57 -5.44 -9.69
CA THR A 27 13.69 -6.57 -9.96
C THR A 27 13.61 -7.47 -8.74
N GLY A 28 12.39 -7.81 -8.35
CA GLY A 28 12.11 -8.60 -7.16
C GLY A 28 11.70 -7.79 -5.94
N ASP A 29 11.91 -6.47 -5.93
CA ASP A 29 11.51 -5.63 -4.80
C ASP A 29 9.98 -5.54 -4.70
N PHE A 30 9.49 -5.61 -3.47
CA PHE A 30 8.09 -5.28 -3.19
C PHE A 30 7.94 -3.78 -3.01
N VAL A 31 6.89 -3.24 -3.62
CA VAL A 31 6.58 -1.82 -3.62
C VAL A 31 5.11 -1.62 -3.34
N VAL A 32 4.74 -0.41 -2.94
CA VAL A 32 3.34 -0.03 -2.76
C VAL A 32 3.01 1.10 -3.71
N TYR A 33 1.98 0.90 -4.49
CA TYR A 33 1.36 1.96 -5.28
C TYR A 33 0.07 2.37 -4.57
N PRO A 34 -0.10 3.65 -4.20
CA PRO A 34 -1.16 4.05 -3.25
C PRO A 34 -2.56 3.57 -3.60
N THR A 35 -2.93 3.60 -4.88
CA THR A 35 -4.27 3.23 -5.34
C THR A 35 -4.45 1.74 -5.65
N HIS A 36 -3.35 0.97 -5.71
CA HIS A 36 -3.39 -0.46 -6.08
C HIS A 36 -2.80 -1.41 -5.04
N GLY A 37 -2.14 -0.87 -4.01
CA GLY A 37 -1.53 -1.68 -2.97
C GLY A 37 -0.17 -2.25 -3.36
N VAL A 38 0.14 -3.43 -2.85
CA VAL A 38 1.45 -4.07 -3.02
C VAL A 38 1.60 -4.66 -4.42
N GLY A 39 2.71 -4.34 -5.05
CA GLY A 39 3.15 -4.94 -6.28
C GLY A 39 4.61 -5.36 -6.17
N LYS A 40 5.10 -5.97 -7.23
CA LYS A 40 6.49 -6.43 -7.33
C LYS A 40 7.13 -5.84 -8.57
N VAL A 41 8.35 -5.33 -8.41
CA VAL A 41 9.14 -4.90 -9.57
C VAL A 41 9.53 -6.13 -10.36
N THR A 42 9.03 -6.25 -11.58
CA THR A 42 9.28 -7.40 -12.46
C THR A 42 10.25 -7.10 -13.58
N GLY A 43 10.57 -5.83 -13.81
CA GLY A 43 11.53 -5.47 -14.84
C GLY A 43 11.78 -3.97 -14.91
N LEU A 44 12.76 -3.65 -15.73
CA LEU A 44 13.16 -2.30 -16.08
C LEU A 44 13.16 -2.22 -17.60
N GLU A 45 12.48 -1.24 -18.15
CA GLU A 45 12.34 -1.07 -19.60
C GLU A 45 12.84 0.30 -20.03
N GLN A 46 13.21 0.39 -21.30
CA GLN A 46 13.54 1.66 -21.95
C GLN A 46 12.70 1.78 -23.21
N GLU A 47 12.11 2.96 -23.40
CA GLU A 47 11.37 3.29 -24.61
C GLU A 47 11.87 4.61 -25.16
N THR A 48 11.90 4.73 -26.48
CA THR A 48 12.19 5.98 -27.15
C THR A 48 10.88 6.60 -27.64
N ILE A 49 10.51 7.74 -27.06
CA ILE A 49 9.30 8.48 -27.42
C ILE A 49 9.71 9.86 -27.91
N ALA A 50 9.33 10.22 -29.15
CA ALA A 50 9.62 11.51 -29.75
C ALA A 50 11.12 11.87 -29.69
N GLY A 51 12.01 10.89 -29.88
CA GLY A 51 13.46 11.09 -29.85
C GLY A 51 14.09 11.13 -28.47
N SER A 52 13.29 11.02 -27.41
CA SER A 52 13.77 11.01 -26.01
C SER A 52 13.71 9.62 -25.43
N LEU A 53 14.79 9.22 -24.73
CA LEU A 53 14.85 7.95 -24.02
C LEU A 53 14.09 8.04 -22.70
N LEU A 54 13.11 7.15 -22.53
CA LEU A 54 12.30 7.04 -21.31
C LEU A 54 12.64 5.72 -20.61
N LYS A 55 13.04 5.82 -19.35
CA LYS A 55 13.28 4.66 -18.49
C LYS A 55 12.05 4.39 -17.61
N LEU A 56 11.63 3.13 -17.57
CA LEU A 56 10.40 2.68 -16.91
C LEU A 56 10.70 1.61 -15.89
N VAL A 57 10.04 1.71 -14.74
CA VAL A 57 9.96 0.63 -13.76
C VAL A 57 8.67 -0.14 -14.03
N VAL A 58 8.78 -1.45 -14.22
CA VAL A 58 7.63 -2.33 -14.46
C VAL A 58 7.21 -2.96 -13.14
N VAL A 59 5.98 -2.73 -12.73
CA VAL A 59 5.40 -3.26 -11.49
C VAL A 59 4.21 -4.13 -11.83
N THR A 60 4.20 -5.35 -11.32
CA THR A 60 3.10 -6.30 -11.48
C THR A 60 2.37 -6.49 -10.16
N PHE A 61 1.03 -6.42 -10.20
CA PHE A 61 0.13 -6.60 -9.07
C PHE A 61 -0.62 -7.92 -9.25
N GLU A 62 -0.44 -8.84 -8.30
CA GLU A 62 -1.04 -10.18 -8.40
C GLU A 62 -2.58 -10.16 -8.35
N ASN A 63 -3.13 -9.34 -7.45
CA ASN A 63 -4.58 -9.31 -7.21
C ASN A 63 -5.37 -8.85 -8.43
N ASP A 64 -4.89 -7.81 -9.10
CA ASP A 64 -5.60 -7.20 -10.24
C ASP A 64 -5.09 -7.74 -11.58
N ARG A 65 -4.10 -8.61 -11.57
CA ARG A 65 -3.38 -9.07 -12.77
C ARG A 65 -2.95 -7.91 -13.66
N MET A 66 -2.63 -6.81 -13.02
CA MET A 66 -2.29 -5.56 -13.69
C MET A 66 -0.79 -5.35 -13.70
N THR A 67 -0.31 -4.79 -14.79
CA THR A 67 1.09 -4.36 -14.93
C THR A 67 1.10 -2.86 -15.18
N LEU A 68 1.83 -2.12 -14.34
CA LEU A 68 2.08 -0.70 -14.53
C LEU A 68 3.51 -0.46 -14.97
N ARG A 69 3.67 0.47 -15.89
CA ARG A 69 4.98 0.99 -16.31
C ARG A 69 5.07 2.42 -15.85
N VAL A 70 5.92 2.65 -14.83
CA VAL A 70 6.06 3.96 -14.21
C VAL A 70 7.35 4.60 -14.67
N PRO A 71 7.28 5.76 -15.35
CA PRO A 71 8.49 6.49 -15.73
C PRO A 71 9.30 6.90 -14.50
N ILE A 72 10.61 6.77 -14.57
CA ILE A 72 11.50 7.10 -13.45
C ILE A 72 11.30 8.54 -12.99
N ASN A 73 11.14 9.46 -13.92
CA ASN A 73 10.93 10.89 -13.60
C ASN A 73 9.58 11.20 -12.94
N LYS A 74 8.65 10.22 -12.90
CA LYS A 74 7.33 10.34 -12.25
C LYS A 74 7.19 9.51 -10.99
N MET A 75 8.26 8.89 -10.51
CA MET A 75 8.19 8.01 -9.33
C MET A 75 7.70 8.73 -8.08
N GLU A 76 8.21 9.94 -7.82
CA GLU A 76 7.78 10.72 -6.64
C GLU A 76 6.32 11.16 -6.75
N THR A 77 5.91 11.67 -7.91
CA THR A 77 4.53 12.15 -8.11
C THR A 77 3.52 11.00 -8.14
N SER A 78 3.94 9.80 -8.53
CA SER A 78 3.09 8.60 -8.52
C SER A 78 2.85 8.07 -7.11
N GLY A 79 3.72 8.41 -6.15
CA GLY A 79 3.65 7.88 -4.79
C GLY A 79 4.17 6.46 -4.64
N LEU A 80 4.75 5.87 -5.69
CA LEU A 80 5.33 4.54 -5.61
C LEU A 80 6.46 4.53 -4.57
N ARG A 81 6.39 3.60 -3.62
CA ARG A 81 7.35 3.50 -2.52
C ARG A 81 7.70 2.05 -2.22
N LYS A 82 8.79 1.83 -1.53
CA LYS A 82 9.10 0.52 -0.95
C LYS A 82 8.11 0.20 0.17
N VAL A 83 7.94 -1.09 0.49
CA VAL A 83 7.13 -1.51 1.63
C VAL A 83 7.65 -0.89 2.92
N SER A 84 6.76 -0.73 3.88
CA SER A 84 7.05 -0.09 5.17
C SER A 84 8.07 -0.88 5.99
N SER A 85 8.65 -0.20 6.98
CA SER A 85 9.49 -0.86 7.98
C SER A 85 8.66 -1.73 8.91
N GLN A 86 9.32 -2.65 9.61
CA GLN A 86 8.69 -3.45 10.67
C GLN A 86 8.04 -2.58 11.74
N LYS A 87 8.69 -1.47 12.12
CA LYS A 87 8.13 -0.54 13.09
C LYS A 87 6.79 0.04 12.65
N ILE A 88 6.68 0.46 11.40
CA ILE A 88 5.42 0.99 10.85
C ILE A 88 4.33 -0.08 10.87
N MET A 89 4.68 -1.33 10.52
CA MET A 89 3.73 -2.44 10.60
C MET A 89 3.29 -2.72 12.04
N ASP A 90 4.21 -2.66 12.99
CA ASP A 90 3.88 -2.81 14.41
C ASP A 90 2.95 -1.69 14.90
N ASP A 91 3.17 -0.46 14.45
CA ASP A 91 2.29 0.67 14.74
C ASP A 91 0.89 0.48 14.15
N ALA A 92 0.81 -0.09 12.94
CA ALA A 92 -0.47 -0.42 12.31
C ALA A 92 -1.22 -1.50 13.12
N VAL A 93 -0.54 -2.53 13.58
CA VAL A 93 -1.12 -3.57 14.45
C VAL A 93 -1.60 -2.96 15.77
N THR A 94 -0.83 -2.05 16.36
CA THR A 94 -1.25 -1.34 17.57
C THR A 94 -2.53 -0.52 17.32
N THR A 95 -2.64 0.10 16.16
CA THR A 95 -3.84 0.82 15.75
C THR A 95 -5.06 -0.10 15.71
N LEU A 96 -4.91 -1.34 15.19
CA LEU A 96 -6.00 -2.33 15.15
C LEU A 96 -6.52 -2.69 16.54
N LYS A 97 -5.67 -2.65 17.56
CA LYS A 97 -6.05 -2.94 18.94
C LYS A 97 -6.80 -1.81 19.61
N GLY A 98 -6.78 -0.63 19.01
CA GLY A 98 -7.45 0.55 19.55
C GLY A 98 -8.98 0.47 19.45
N ARG A 99 -9.64 1.41 20.10
CA ARG A 99 -11.09 1.52 20.08
C ARG A 99 -11.56 2.12 18.74
N ALA A 100 -12.59 1.54 18.14
CA ALA A 100 -13.22 2.07 16.94
C ALA A 100 -13.71 3.51 17.17
N ARG A 101 -13.46 4.36 16.18
CA ARG A 101 -13.90 5.76 16.17
C ARG A 101 -14.86 5.95 15.01
N ILE A 102 -16.13 6.17 15.29
CA ILE A 102 -17.14 6.35 14.26
C ILE A 102 -17.76 7.72 14.39
N LYS A 103 -17.64 8.50 13.33
CA LYS A 103 -18.29 9.79 13.21
C LYS A 103 -19.77 9.61 12.92
N ARG A 104 -20.60 10.47 13.53
CA ARG A 104 -22.06 10.50 13.27
C ARG A 104 -22.40 11.36 12.06
N THR A 105 -21.81 11.03 10.93
CA THR A 105 -22.07 11.70 9.66
C THR A 105 -22.81 10.76 8.71
N MET A 106 -23.34 11.30 7.61
CA MET A 106 -23.99 10.51 6.58
C MET A 106 -23.03 9.43 6.05
N TRP A 107 -23.57 8.26 5.74
CA TRP A 107 -22.78 7.15 5.23
C TRP A 107 -21.97 7.52 3.97
N SER A 108 -22.56 8.23 3.01
CA SER A 108 -21.85 8.65 1.81
C SER A 108 -20.57 9.43 2.11
N ARG A 109 -20.60 10.31 3.11
CA ARG A 109 -19.44 11.09 3.56
C ARG A 109 -18.42 10.22 4.26
N ARG A 110 -18.87 9.32 5.11
CA ARG A 110 -17.99 8.38 5.80
C ARG A 110 -17.32 7.42 4.82
N ALA A 111 -18.08 6.90 3.86
CA ALA A 111 -17.57 6.03 2.81
C ALA A 111 -16.46 6.72 2.01
N GLN A 112 -16.64 7.98 1.65
CA GLN A 112 -15.62 8.76 0.95
C GLN A 112 -14.35 8.92 1.79
N GLU A 113 -14.48 9.22 3.09
CA GLU A 113 -13.34 9.32 3.99
C GLU A 113 -12.58 8.00 4.12
N TYR A 114 -13.29 6.87 4.20
CA TYR A 114 -12.67 5.55 4.23
C TYR A 114 -11.92 5.24 2.93
N GLU A 115 -12.55 5.52 1.79
CA GLU A 115 -11.90 5.32 0.48
C GLU A 115 -10.67 6.20 0.31
N ASP A 116 -10.71 7.45 0.77
CA ASP A 116 -9.56 8.35 0.75
C ASP A 116 -8.40 7.79 1.59
N LYS A 117 -8.69 7.24 2.76
CA LYS A 117 -7.67 6.59 3.60
C LYS A 117 -7.06 5.36 2.94
N ILE A 118 -7.88 4.52 2.31
CA ILE A 118 -7.39 3.34 1.58
C ILE A 118 -6.51 3.77 0.41
N ASN A 119 -6.96 4.73 -0.36
CA ASN A 119 -6.25 5.21 -1.56
C ASN A 119 -5.00 6.05 -1.23
N SER A 120 -4.86 6.49 0.02
CA SER A 120 -3.62 7.14 0.47
C SER A 120 -2.42 6.19 0.45
N GLY A 121 -2.67 4.89 0.54
CA GLY A 121 -1.62 3.89 0.65
C GLY A 121 -0.89 3.88 2.00
N ASP A 122 -1.30 4.73 2.94
CA ASP A 122 -0.70 4.79 4.29
C ASP A 122 -1.23 3.64 5.16
N PRO A 123 -0.37 2.71 5.63
CA PRO A 123 -0.82 1.57 6.40
C PRO A 123 -1.48 1.95 7.73
N LEU A 124 -1.08 3.06 8.35
CA LEU A 124 -1.71 3.51 9.60
C LEU A 124 -3.14 3.99 9.36
N LEU A 125 -3.39 4.73 8.28
CA LEU A 125 -4.72 5.18 7.90
C LEU A 125 -5.60 4.01 7.47
N ILE A 126 -5.04 3.06 6.73
CA ILE A 126 -5.76 1.84 6.33
C ILE A 126 -6.12 1.00 7.57
N ALA A 127 -5.22 0.88 8.52
CA ALA A 127 -5.49 0.20 9.78
C ALA A 127 -6.63 0.85 10.56
N GLU A 128 -6.73 2.18 10.54
CA GLU A 128 -7.87 2.89 11.16
C GLU A 128 -9.21 2.48 10.53
N VAL A 129 -9.28 2.36 9.21
CA VAL A 129 -10.49 1.91 8.50
C VAL A 129 -10.87 0.49 8.92
N VAL A 130 -9.90 -0.42 8.95
CA VAL A 130 -10.11 -1.81 9.37
C VAL A 130 -10.64 -1.85 10.81
N ARG A 131 -9.98 -1.14 11.72
CA ARG A 131 -10.39 -1.05 13.12
C ARG A 131 -11.82 -0.53 13.26
N ASP A 132 -12.14 0.56 12.58
CA ASP A 132 -13.41 1.24 12.75
C ASP A 132 -14.59 0.43 12.18
N LEU A 133 -14.37 -0.34 11.12
CA LEU A 133 -15.41 -1.14 10.47
C LEU A 133 -15.51 -2.58 10.96
N HIS A 134 -14.48 -3.11 11.60
CA HIS A 134 -14.44 -4.51 12.03
C HIS A 134 -15.59 -4.89 12.97
N ARG A 135 -16.01 -3.99 13.83
CA ARG A 135 -17.08 -4.26 14.81
C ARG A 135 -18.40 -4.69 14.18
N ASN A 136 -18.66 -4.28 12.93
CA ASN A 136 -19.90 -4.59 12.23
C ASN A 136 -19.79 -5.83 11.35
N VAL A 137 -18.64 -6.48 11.31
CA VAL A 137 -18.43 -7.70 10.51
C VAL A 137 -19.36 -8.80 11.01
N GLY A 138 -20.16 -9.34 10.10
CA GLY A 138 -21.12 -10.40 10.41
C GLY A 138 -22.40 -9.93 11.11
N GLN A 139 -22.56 -8.64 11.36
CA GLN A 139 -23.79 -8.10 11.94
C GLN A 139 -24.90 -8.01 10.87
N PRO A 140 -26.18 -8.26 11.23
CA PRO A 140 -27.27 -8.23 10.27
C PRO A 140 -27.50 -6.89 9.57
N ASP A 141 -27.13 -5.79 10.22
CA ASP A 141 -27.31 -4.44 9.72
C ASP A 141 -26.12 -3.90 8.92
N GLN A 142 -25.06 -4.71 8.77
CA GLN A 142 -23.93 -4.32 7.92
C GLN A 142 -24.37 -4.22 6.46
N SER A 143 -24.19 -3.04 5.86
CA SER A 143 -24.51 -2.86 4.43
C SER A 143 -23.46 -3.54 3.55
N PHE A 144 -23.85 -3.85 2.32
CA PHE A 144 -22.95 -4.40 1.32
C PHE A 144 -21.78 -3.45 1.03
N SER A 145 -22.05 -2.15 0.94
CA SER A 145 -21.02 -1.13 0.71
C SER A 145 -19.99 -1.07 1.86
N GLU A 146 -20.45 -1.12 3.10
CA GLU A 146 -19.56 -1.15 4.28
C GLU A 146 -18.67 -2.39 4.27
N ARG A 147 -19.24 -3.54 3.97
CA ARG A 147 -18.50 -4.79 3.86
C ARG A 147 -17.44 -4.75 2.78
N GLN A 148 -17.74 -4.19 1.61
CA GLN A 148 -16.77 -4.05 0.53
C GLN A 148 -15.60 -3.15 0.93
N ILE A 149 -15.88 -2.04 1.59
CA ILE A 149 -14.84 -1.11 2.06
C ILE A 149 -13.95 -1.80 3.10
N TYR A 150 -14.55 -2.50 4.06
CA TYR A 150 -13.80 -3.27 5.07
C TYR A 150 -12.89 -4.31 4.43
N GLU A 151 -13.42 -5.11 3.51
CA GLU A 151 -12.63 -6.15 2.83
C GLU A 151 -11.50 -5.56 2.00
N ALA A 152 -11.74 -4.44 1.32
CA ALA A 152 -10.71 -3.74 0.55
C ALA A 152 -9.58 -3.21 1.45
N ALA A 153 -9.94 -2.62 2.58
CA ALA A 153 -8.96 -2.11 3.54
C ALA A 153 -8.12 -3.24 4.14
N LEU A 154 -8.79 -4.33 4.57
CA LEU A 154 -8.09 -5.48 5.14
C LEU A 154 -7.15 -6.13 4.13
N GLU A 155 -7.58 -6.25 2.88
CA GLU A 155 -6.75 -6.80 1.81
C GLU A 155 -5.49 -5.95 1.57
N ARG A 156 -5.63 -4.63 1.53
CA ARG A 156 -4.49 -3.72 1.38
C ARG A 156 -3.50 -3.83 2.53
N LEU A 157 -4.00 -3.82 3.75
CA LEU A 157 -3.15 -3.94 4.94
C LEU A 157 -2.46 -5.30 4.99
N ALA A 158 -3.20 -6.38 4.73
CA ALA A 158 -2.66 -7.74 4.72
C ALA A 158 -1.59 -7.92 3.64
N GLY A 159 -1.77 -7.32 2.47
CA GLY A 159 -0.78 -7.35 1.39
C GLY A 159 0.57 -6.76 1.81
N GLU A 160 0.56 -5.58 2.41
CA GLU A 160 1.80 -4.95 2.87
C GLU A 160 2.39 -5.69 4.07
N PHE A 161 1.56 -6.09 5.02
CA PHE A 161 1.99 -6.89 6.17
C PHE A 161 2.67 -8.20 5.73
N ALA A 162 2.08 -8.90 4.77
CA ALA A 162 2.66 -10.12 4.20
C ALA A 162 4.04 -9.88 3.58
N ALA A 163 4.19 -8.80 2.81
CA ALA A 163 5.46 -8.45 2.19
C ALA A 163 6.54 -8.12 3.21
N VAL A 164 6.20 -7.37 4.27
CA VAL A 164 7.14 -7.00 5.34
C VAL A 164 7.53 -8.21 6.18
N GLU A 165 6.56 -9.04 6.59
CA GLU A 165 6.76 -10.23 7.41
C GLU A 165 7.32 -11.42 6.63
N LYS A 166 7.31 -11.36 5.29
CA LYS A 166 7.73 -12.44 4.39
C LYS A 166 6.92 -13.71 4.59
N ILE A 167 5.60 -13.55 4.68
CA ILE A 167 4.62 -14.63 4.78
C ILE A 167 3.62 -14.53 3.64
N GLU A 168 2.81 -15.58 3.48
CA GLU A 168 1.72 -15.57 2.50
C GLU A 168 0.60 -14.62 2.95
N LYS A 169 -0.11 -14.06 1.98
CA LYS A 169 -1.19 -13.09 2.23
C LYS A 169 -2.31 -13.68 3.10
N ASP A 170 -2.66 -14.95 2.89
CA ASP A 170 -3.68 -15.62 3.69
C ASP A 170 -3.27 -15.71 5.16
N GLN A 171 -2.00 -16.02 5.42
CA GLN A 171 -1.44 -16.02 6.77
C GLN A 171 -1.45 -14.63 7.40
N ALA A 172 -1.13 -13.61 6.63
CA ALA A 172 -1.19 -12.22 7.08
C ALA A 172 -2.62 -11.83 7.47
N THR A 173 -3.59 -12.16 6.63
CA THR A 173 -5.01 -11.90 6.91
C THR A 173 -5.46 -12.58 8.21
N GLU A 174 -5.11 -13.85 8.42
CA GLU A 174 -5.43 -14.58 9.65
C GLU A 174 -4.82 -13.92 10.89
N LYS A 175 -3.56 -13.49 10.81
CA LYS A 175 -2.89 -12.80 11.92
C LYS A 175 -3.57 -11.47 12.26
N LEU A 176 -3.93 -10.67 11.27
CA LEU A 176 -4.63 -9.40 11.50
C LEU A 176 -6.02 -9.62 12.07
N GLU A 177 -6.77 -10.59 11.56
CA GLU A 177 -8.09 -10.94 12.11
C GLU A 177 -8.00 -11.44 13.56
N ALA A 178 -6.97 -12.20 13.89
CA ALA A 178 -6.73 -12.64 15.27
C ALA A 178 -6.51 -11.45 16.22
N VAL A 179 -5.74 -10.46 15.78
CA VAL A 179 -5.54 -9.22 16.54
C VAL A 179 -6.86 -8.48 16.77
N LEU A 180 -7.68 -8.37 15.73
CA LEU A 180 -8.98 -7.68 15.79
C LEU A 180 -9.96 -8.39 16.73
N LYS A 181 -9.97 -9.73 16.72
CA LYS A 181 -10.84 -10.53 17.60
C LYS A 181 -10.42 -10.49 19.06
N ALA A 182 -9.12 -10.32 19.33
CA ALA A 182 -8.57 -10.27 20.68
C ALA A 182 -8.70 -8.90 21.34
N ALA A 183 -9.00 -7.87 20.56
CA ALA A 183 -9.10 -6.48 21.03
C ALA A 183 -10.47 -6.17 21.64
#